data_731965041294ff5165b08e7134d70023
#
_entry.id   731965041294ff5165b08e7134d70023
#
_cell.length_a   1.000
_cell.length_b   1.000
_cell.length_c   1.000
_cell.angle_alpha   90.00
_cell.angle_beta   90.00
_cell.angle_gamma   90.00
#
_symmetry.space_group_name_H-M   'P 1'
#
loop_
_entity.id
_entity.type
_entity.pdbx_description
1 polymer ?
#
loop_
_entity_poly.entity_id
_entity_poly.type
_entity_poly.pdbx_seq_one_letter_code
_entity_poly.pdbx_strand_id
1 'polypeptide(L)'
;LADLYDDIVRDYNAGIGMEDVNIQDKITAFNKLLNNSINRINTKVTSIYNDNFKNEDERALEIKLIYYSDDDQDNTLKEHFYLYYGNNRNGQDVKSANLYTSKIGIEIKEDGFLVYKPQSYFNEAKLTAIALSVRFAAMTATAITPGSFFALDDMLISLDMSNRMKVIKYLLDEIAPKYKLYVFTHDRLLFASFKKRIFSKKEQGAWLCGGIY
;
A
#
# COMPACT_ATOMS: atom_id res chain seq x y z
N LEU A 1 -8.13 -9.25 -8.68
CA LEU A 1 -6.68 -9.35 -8.92
C LEU A 1 -6.15 -10.72 -8.52
N ALA A 2 -6.49 -11.23 -7.33
CA ALA A 2 -6.02 -12.54 -6.86
C ALA A 2 -6.41 -13.66 -7.85
N ASP A 3 -7.68 -13.78 -8.17
CA ASP A 3 -8.19 -14.81 -9.10
C ASP A 3 -7.46 -14.76 -10.47
N LEU A 4 -7.24 -13.56 -10.99
CA LEU A 4 -6.56 -13.38 -12.26
C LEU A 4 -5.06 -13.72 -12.18
N TYR A 5 -4.43 -13.45 -11.04
CA TYR A 5 -3.05 -13.86 -10.76
C TYR A 5 -2.93 -15.40 -10.76
N ASP A 6 -3.80 -16.05 -10.01
CA ASP A 6 -3.82 -17.52 -9.90
C ASP A 6 -4.09 -18.19 -11.24
N ASP A 7 -4.97 -17.60 -12.07
CA ASP A 7 -5.24 -18.07 -13.42
C ASP A 7 -4.02 -17.97 -14.34
N ILE A 8 -3.27 -16.86 -14.29
CA ILE A 8 -2.05 -16.70 -15.10
C ILE A 8 -1.00 -17.74 -14.70
N VAL A 9 -0.76 -17.89 -13.38
CA VAL A 9 0.24 -18.85 -12.86
C VAL A 9 -0.17 -20.30 -13.19
N ARG A 10 -1.45 -20.63 -13.07
CA ARG A 10 -1.97 -21.96 -13.40
C ARG A 10 -1.80 -22.27 -14.88
N ASP A 11 -2.18 -21.35 -15.77
CA ASP A 11 -2.09 -21.56 -17.22
C ASP A 11 -0.63 -21.67 -17.66
N TYR A 12 0.27 -20.87 -17.10
CA TYR A 12 1.70 -21.00 -17.33
C TYR A 12 2.25 -22.37 -16.91
N ASN A 13 1.91 -22.84 -15.70
CA ASN A 13 2.35 -24.13 -15.18
C ASN A 13 1.75 -25.34 -15.94
N ALA A 14 0.59 -25.17 -16.53
CA ALA A 14 -0.04 -26.20 -17.38
C ALA A 14 0.64 -26.33 -18.76
N GLY A 15 1.66 -25.52 -19.05
CA GLY A 15 2.35 -25.53 -20.33
C GLY A 15 1.46 -25.04 -21.48
N ILE A 16 0.41 -24.29 -21.18
CA ILE A 16 -0.39 -23.60 -22.18
C ILE A 16 0.56 -22.63 -22.87
N GLY A 17 0.81 -22.88 -24.15
CA GLY A 17 1.86 -22.21 -24.91
C GLY A 17 1.73 -20.71 -24.83
N MET A 18 2.84 -20.04 -24.70
CA MET A 18 2.92 -18.59 -24.60
C MET A 18 2.50 -17.88 -25.89
N GLU A 19 2.28 -18.63 -26.96
CA GLU A 19 1.61 -18.20 -28.18
C GLU A 19 0.09 -18.14 -28.01
N ASP A 20 -0.46 -18.65 -26.89
CA ASP A 20 -1.87 -18.56 -26.59
C ASP A 20 -2.23 -17.10 -26.26
N VAL A 21 -2.94 -16.46 -27.15
CA VAL A 21 -3.45 -15.09 -27.03
C VAL A 21 -4.14 -14.87 -25.67
N ASN A 22 -4.75 -15.92 -25.12
CA ASN A 22 -5.50 -15.87 -23.86
C ASN A 22 -4.62 -15.56 -22.62
N ILE A 23 -3.41 -16.13 -22.53
CA ILE A 23 -2.52 -15.83 -21.39
C ILE A 23 -1.96 -14.40 -21.48
N GLN A 24 -1.66 -13.92 -22.69
CA GLN A 24 -1.19 -12.55 -22.90
C GLN A 24 -2.29 -11.54 -22.57
N ASP A 25 -3.53 -11.82 -22.94
CA ASP A 25 -4.68 -10.98 -22.59
C ASP A 25 -4.89 -10.92 -21.07
N LYS A 26 -4.75 -12.05 -20.37
CA LYS A 26 -4.82 -12.11 -18.91
C LYS A 26 -3.70 -11.30 -18.26
N ILE A 27 -2.46 -11.42 -18.73
CA ILE A 27 -1.31 -10.65 -18.25
C ILE A 27 -1.56 -9.15 -18.46
N THR A 28 -2.00 -8.75 -19.64
CA THR A 28 -2.31 -7.37 -19.97
C THR A 28 -3.42 -6.81 -19.08
N ALA A 29 -4.49 -7.58 -18.88
CA ALA A 29 -5.59 -7.19 -17.99
C ALA A 29 -5.13 -7.04 -16.54
N PHE A 30 -4.32 -8.00 -16.04
CA PHE A 30 -3.77 -7.94 -14.68
C PHE A 30 -2.89 -6.71 -14.48
N ASN A 31 -1.92 -6.50 -15.36
CA ASN A 31 -1.00 -5.37 -15.29
C ASN A 31 -1.76 -4.03 -15.32
N LYS A 32 -2.77 -3.90 -16.17
CA LYS A 32 -3.63 -2.71 -16.22
C LYS A 32 -4.36 -2.47 -14.89
N LEU A 33 -4.97 -3.51 -14.31
CA LEU A 33 -5.68 -3.40 -13.03
C LEU A 33 -4.74 -3.05 -11.88
N LEU A 34 -3.57 -3.69 -11.82
CA LEU A 34 -2.59 -3.44 -10.78
C LEU A 34 -1.98 -2.04 -10.91
N ASN A 35 -1.61 -1.62 -12.13
CA ASN A 35 -1.11 -0.27 -12.39
C ASN A 35 -2.12 0.80 -11.99
N ASN A 36 -3.41 0.60 -12.29
CA ASN A 36 -4.45 1.52 -11.86
C ASN A 36 -4.54 1.60 -10.32
N SER A 37 -4.39 0.48 -9.62
CA SER A 37 -4.39 0.44 -8.16
C SER A 37 -3.18 1.15 -7.56
N ILE A 38 -1.98 0.88 -8.08
CA ILE A 38 -0.73 1.55 -7.66
C ILE A 38 -0.82 3.05 -7.90
N ASN A 39 -1.30 3.48 -9.07
CA ASN A 39 -1.46 4.90 -9.38
C ASN A 39 -2.41 5.60 -8.40
N ARG A 40 -3.53 4.96 -8.05
CA ARG A 40 -4.47 5.49 -7.03
C ARG A 40 -3.81 5.61 -5.65
N ILE A 41 -2.96 4.67 -5.26
CA ILE A 41 -2.19 4.75 -4.01
C ILE A 41 -1.20 5.91 -4.11
N ASN A 42 -0.45 5.99 -5.20
CA ASN A 42 0.58 7.01 -5.43
C ASN A 42 0.01 8.44 -5.45
N THR A 43 -1.23 8.64 -5.89
CA THR A 43 -1.88 9.97 -5.82
C THR A 43 -2.19 10.44 -4.40
N LYS A 44 -2.19 9.54 -3.41
CA LYS A 44 -2.61 9.84 -2.04
C LYS A 44 -1.50 9.75 -1.01
N VAL A 45 -0.56 8.81 -1.19
CA VAL A 45 0.39 8.43 -0.14
C VAL A 45 1.25 9.61 0.33
N THR A 46 1.74 10.42 -0.61
CA THR A 46 2.58 11.58 -0.31
C THR A 46 1.84 12.64 0.51
N SER A 47 0.60 12.98 0.13
CA SER A 47 -0.22 13.93 0.89
C SER A 47 -0.62 13.39 2.26
N ILE A 48 -1.01 12.11 2.36
CA ILE A 48 -1.33 11.51 3.65
C ILE A 48 -0.16 11.63 4.62
N TYR A 49 1.08 11.33 4.16
CA TYR A 49 2.26 11.46 5.00
C TYR A 49 2.52 12.92 5.39
N ASN A 50 2.65 13.82 4.42
CA ASN A 50 3.07 15.19 4.66
C ASN A 50 2.05 16.00 5.47
N ASP A 51 0.75 15.77 5.26
CA ASP A 51 -0.31 16.54 5.90
C ASP A 51 -0.67 16.00 7.30
N ASN A 52 -0.45 14.69 7.54
CA ASN A 52 -0.96 14.06 8.76
C ASN A 52 0.12 13.43 9.65
N PHE A 53 1.25 12.99 9.09
CA PHE A 53 2.24 12.20 9.84
C PHE A 53 3.60 12.87 9.97
N LYS A 54 3.97 13.75 9.07
CA LYS A 54 5.21 14.51 9.12
C LYS A 54 5.27 15.38 10.39
N ASN A 55 6.43 15.47 11.06
CA ASN A 55 6.65 16.45 12.12
C ASN A 55 6.95 17.83 11.51
N GLU A 56 6.76 18.88 12.30
CA GLU A 56 6.93 20.28 11.83
C GLU A 56 8.38 20.57 11.43
N ASP A 57 9.34 19.96 12.12
CA ASP A 57 10.78 20.10 11.89
C ASP A 57 11.32 19.17 10.78
N GLU A 58 10.50 18.29 10.26
CA GLU A 58 10.90 17.35 9.21
C GLU A 58 10.67 17.93 7.81
N ARG A 59 11.48 17.48 6.86
CA ARG A 59 11.30 17.79 5.44
C ARG A 59 10.15 16.98 4.86
N ALA A 60 9.55 17.52 3.81
CA ALA A 60 8.53 16.81 3.05
C ALA A 60 9.16 15.65 2.27
N LEU A 61 8.41 14.55 2.18
CA LEU A 61 8.79 13.39 1.39
C LEU A 61 7.90 13.28 0.16
N GLU A 62 8.46 12.77 -0.91
CA GLU A 62 7.74 12.19 -2.03
C GLU A 62 7.81 10.68 -1.90
N ILE A 63 6.66 10.00 -1.82
CA ILE A 63 6.56 8.56 -1.58
C ILE A 63 5.79 7.94 -2.73
N LYS A 64 6.36 6.89 -3.34
CA LYS A 64 5.72 6.17 -4.45
C LYS A 64 5.94 4.67 -4.32
N LEU A 65 4.95 3.89 -4.73
CA LEU A 65 5.11 2.48 -5.04
C LEU A 65 5.64 2.36 -6.46
N ILE A 66 6.66 1.55 -6.64
CA ILE A 66 7.31 1.28 -7.92
C ILE A 66 7.49 -0.22 -8.14
N TYR A 67 7.66 -0.62 -9.39
CA TYR A 67 8.14 -1.96 -9.71
C TYR A 67 9.66 -1.99 -9.73
N TYR A 68 10.24 -3.09 -9.25
CA TYR A 68 11.67 -3.35 -9.36
C TYR A 68 11.95 -4.84 -9.58
N SER A 69 13.09 -5.17 -10.19
CA SER A 69 13.61 -6.52 -10.28
C SER A 69 14.74 -6.74 -9.28
N ASP A 70 15.08 -8.01 -9.01
CA ASP A 70 16.25 -8.35 -8.19
C ASP A 70 17.58 -8.05 -8.92
N ASP A 71 17.53 -7.97 -10.24
CA ASP A 71 18.66 -7.51 -11.04
C ASP A 71 18.64 -5.97 -11.07
N ASP A 72 19.45 -5.35 -10.22
CA ASP A 72 19.55 -3.90 -9.96
C ASP A 72 19.82 -3.02 -11.21
N GLN A 73 19.83 -3.59 -12.40
CA GLN A 73 20.21 -2.88 -13.62
C GLN A 73 19.06 -2.38 -14.47
N ASP A 74 17.82 -2.80 -14.20
CA ASP A 74 16.70 -2.40 -15.04
C ASP A 74 15.59 -1.66 -14.27
N ASN A 75 15.83 -0.37 -14.01
CA ASN A 75 14.84 0.56 -13.47
C ASN A 75 13.69 0.87 -14.46
N THR A 76 13.58 0.11 -15.56
CA THR A 76 12.61 0.35 -16.64
C THR A 76 11.35 -0.49 -16.51
N LEU A 77 11.25 -1.37 -15.52
CA LEU A 77 10.08 -2.22 -15.32
C LEU A 77 8.84 -1.36 -15.04
N LYS A 78 7.87 -1.46 -15.93
CA LYS A 78 6.59 -0.73 -15.83
C LYS A 78 5.43 -1.64 -15.48
N GLU A 79 5.67 -2.94 -15.42
CA GLU A 79 4.64 -3.97 -15.32
C GLU A 79 5.04 -5.05 -14.32
N HIS A 80 4.05 -5.65 -13.69
CA HIS A 80 4.26 -6.73 -12.72
C HIS A 80 4.60 -8.04 -13.42
N PHE A 81 3.76 -8.48 -14.37
CA PHE A 81 4.05 -9.65 -15.17
C PHE A 81 4.68 -9.24 -16.48
N TYR A 82 5.74 -9.93 -16.88
CA TYR A 82 6.32 -9.80 -18.23
C TYR A 82 6.85 -11.14 -18.72
N LEU A 83 6.84 -11.29 -20.03
CA LEU A 83 7.31 -12.47 -20.73
C LEU A 83 8.66 -12.15 -21.35
N TYR A 84 9.66 -12.97 -21.04
CA TYR A 84 10.97 -12.89 -21.68
C TYR A 84 11.12 -14.02 -22.67
N TYR A 85 11.35 -13.67 -23.93
CA TYR A 85 11.67 -14.59 -25.00
C TYR A 85 13.20 -14.61 -25.16
N GLY A 86 13.84 -15.69 -24.70
CA GLY A 86 15.26 -15.85 -24.86
C GLY A 86 15.62 -16.42 -26.23
N ASN A 87 16.71 -15.96 -26.82
CA ASN A 87 17.31 -16.64 -27.96
C ASN A 87 18.25 -17.75 -27.44
N ASN A 88 18.23 -18.92 -28.08
CA ASN A 88 19.22 -19.92 -27.78
C ASN A 88 20.63 -19.43 -28.25
N ARG A 89 21.70 -20.12 -27.80
CA ARG A 89 23.11 -19.77 -28.17
C ARG A 89 23.36 -19.75 -29.70
N ASN A 90 22.45 -20.27 -30.50
CA ASN A 90 22.53 -20.34 -31.96
C ASN A 90 21.69 -19.26 -32.66
N GLY A 91 21.14 -18.28 -31.90
CA GLY A 91 20.33 -17.19 -32.47
C GLY A 91 18.95 -17.62 -32.96
N GLN A 92 18.49 -18.83 -32.66
CA GLN A 92 17.14 -19.27 -32.97
C GLN A 92 16.19 -18.83 -31.84
N ASP A 93 15.03 -18.34 -32.20
CA ASP A 93 13.99 -18.01 -31.24
C ASP A 93 13.64 -19.23 -30.39
N VAL A 94 13.79 -19.09 -29.08
CA VAL A 94 13.34 -20.14 -28.16
C VAL A 94 11.83 -20.06 -28.09
N LYS A 95 11.15 -21.13 -28.47
CA LYS A 95 9.68 -21.24 -28.45
C LYS A 95 9.09 -21.19 -27.02
N SER A 96 9.92 -21.16 -25.99
CA SER A 96 9.47 -21.05 -24.60
C SER A 96 9.78 -19.66 -24.06
N ALA A 97 8.75 -18.92 -23.66
CA ALA A 97 8.94 -17.70 -22.88
C ALA A 97 8.99 -18.02 -21.39
N ASN A 98 9.75 -17.25 -20.64
CA ASN A 98 9.74 -17.30 -19.18
C ASN A 98 8.80 -16.22 -18.65
N LEU A 99 7.95 -16.59 -17.71
CA LEU A 99 7.10 -15.66 -16.97
C LEU A 99 7.88 -15.09 -15.80
N TYR A 100 8.09 -13.79 -15.81
CA TYR A 100 8.72 -13.07 -14.71
C TYR A 100 7.71 -12.19 -13.98
N THR A 101 7.95 -11.98 -12.69
CA THR A 101 7.17 -11.09 -11.84
C THR A 101 8.08 -10.06 -11.20
N SER A 102 7.72 -8.79 -11.36
CA SER A 102 8.40 -7.71 -10.64
C SER A 102 7.92 -7.64 -9.18
N LYS A 103 8.79 -7.20 -8.30
CA LYS A 103 8.43 -6.86 -6.93
C LYS A 103 7.88 -5.44 -6.86
N ILE A 104 7.03 -5.19 -5.88
CA ILE A 104 6.56 -3.85 -5.56
C ILE A 104 7.36 -3.34 -4.37
N GLY A 105 8.01 -2.22 -4.55
CA GLY A 105 8.77 -1.52 -3.52
C GLY A 105 8.29 -0.12 -3.29
N ILE A 106 8.92 0.55 -2.33
CA ILE A 106 8.64 1.93 -1.99
C ILE A 106 9.84 2.77 -2.38
N GLU A 107 9.64 3.72 -3.27
CA GLU A 107 10.58 4.79 -3.58
C GLU A 107 10.27 5.99 -2.69
N ILE A 108 11.31 6.56 -2.06
CA ILE A 108 11.19 7.75 -1.22
C ILE A 108 12.20 8.78 -1.69
N LYS A 109 11.73 10.01 -1.91
CA LYS A 109 12.59 11.16 -2.17
C LYS A 109 12.40 12.21 -1.08
N GLU A 110 13.49 12.84 -0.66
CA GLU A 110 13.50 14.00 0.23
C GLU A 110 14.20 15.15 -0.51
N ASP A 111 13.54 16.29 -0.63
CA ASP A 111 14.01 17.45 -1.43
C ASP A 111 14.36 17.07 -2.88
N GLY A 112 13.66 16.11 -3.48
CA GLY A 112 13.91 15.61 -4.84
C GLY A 112 15.03 14.57 -4.96
N PHE A 113 15.77 14.29 -3.88
CA PHE A 113 16.85 13.30 -3.87
C PHE A 113 16.35 11.94 -3.40
N LEU A 114 16.72 10.89 -4.14
CA LEU A 114 16.36 9.51 -3.82
C LEU A 114 17.05 9.04 -2.54
N VAL A 115 16.28 8.48 -1.61
CA VAL A 115 16.78 7.84 -0.39
C VAL A 115 16.99 6.35 -0.65
N TYR A 116 18.23 5.94 -0.93
CA TYR A 116 18.55 4.56 -1.32
C TYR A 116 18.38 3.52 -0.20
N LYS A 117 18.61 3.90 1.06
CA LYS A 117 18.51 3.01 2.22
C LYS A 117 17.65 3.66 3.31
N PRO A 118 16.32 3.70 3.14
CA PRO A 118 15.44 4.36 4.10
C PRO A 118 15.63 3.88 5.55
N GLN A 119 15.89 2.58 5.74
CA GLN A 119 16.08 1.95 7.06
C GLN A 119 17.34 2.45 7.79
N SER A 120 18.35 2.90 7.04
CA SER A 120 19.58 3.47 7.61
C SER A 120 19.54 4.98 7.73
N TYR A 121 18.61 5.62 7.02
CA TYR A 121 18.51 7.08 6.94
C TYR A 121 17.44 7.65 7.89
N PHE A 122 16.29 7.00 7.99
CA PHE A 122 15.20 7.42 8.85
C PHE A 122 15.16 6.63 10.16
N ASN A 123 14.68 7.28 11.22
CA ASN A 123 14.38 6.59 12.46
C ASN A 123 13.13 5.71 12.34
N GLU A 124 12.93 4.81 13.30
CA GLU A 124 11.82 3.85 13.30
C GLU A 124 10.44 4.53 13.28
N ALA A 125 10.28 5.63 14.02
CA ALA A 125 9.03 6.37 14.06
C ALA A 125 8.65 6.94 12.69
N LYS A 126 9.61 7.49 11.95
CA LYS A 126 9.41 8.01 10.59
C LYS A 126 9.11 6.88 9.60
N LEU A 127 9.82 5.76 9.68
CA LEU A 127 9.54 4.58 8.86
C LEU A 127 8.13 4.04 9.11
N THR A 128 7.70 3.99 10.36
CA THR A 128 6.36 3.57 10.74
C THR A 128 5.29 4.53 10.19
N ALA A 129 5.53 5.84 10.27
CA ALA A 129 4.64 6.85 9.70
C ALA A 129 4.50 6.73 8.18
N ILE A 130 5.60 6.45 7.47
CA ILE A 130 5.61 6.18 6.03
C ILE A 130 4.79 4.92 5.71
N ALA A 131 5.03 3.82 6.44
CA ALA A 131 4.31 2.56 6.24
C ALA A 131 2.80 2.71 6.48
N LEU A 132 2.40 3.46 7.52
CA LEU A 132 1.00 3.78 7.78
C LEU A 132 0.37 4.61 6.66
N SER A 133 1.11 5.58 6.12
CA SER A 133 0.63 6.42 5.02
C SER A 133 0.36 5.58 3.77
N VAL A 134 1.25 4.64 3.43
CA VAL A 134 1.05 3.68 2.34
C VAL A 134 -0.18 2.80 2.60
N ARG A 135 -0.33 2.28 3.82
CA ARG A 135 -1.47 1.44 4.20
C ARG A 135 -2.79 2.19 4.09
N PHE A 136 -2.88 3.41 4.62
CA PHE A 136 -4.08 4.22 4.51
C PHE A 136 -4.37 4.65 3.07
N ALA A 137 -3.35 4.96 2.28
CA ALA A 137 -3.51 5.23 0.85
C ALA A 137 -4.10 4.03 0.12
N ALA A 138 -3.58 2.82 0.38
CA ALA A 138 -4.08 1.58 -0.22
C ALA A 138 -5.53 1.30 0.18
N MET A 139 -5.86 1.43 1.48
CA MET A 139 -7.22 1.21 2.00
C MET A 139 -8.22 2.21 1.41
N THR A 140 -7.83 3.45 1.17
CA THR A 140 -8.69 4.50 0.62
C THR A 140 -8.64 4.63 -0.91
N ALA A 141 -7.78 3.85 -1.58
CA ALA A 141 -7.67 3.86 -3.04
C ALA A 141 -8.87 3.20 -3.75
N THR A 142 -9.59 2.32 -3.05
CA THR A 142 -10.81 1.69 -3.57
C THR A 142 -12.01 2.61 -3.47
N ALA A 143 -12.98 2.45 -4.36
CA ALA A 143 -14.22 3.21 -4.30
C ALA A 143 -15.00 2.85 -3.03
N ILE A 144 -15.60 3.86 -2.40
CA ILE A 144 -16.53 3.67 -1.28
C ILE A 144 -17.83 3.06 -1.83
N THR A 145 -18.18 1.90 -1.32
CA THR A 145 -19.47 1.26 -1.63
C THR A 145 -20.38 1.32 -0.40
N PRO A 146 -21.71 1.26 -0.56
CA PRO A 146 -22.61 1.15 0.57
C PRO A 146 -22.21 -0.03 1.47
N GLY A 147 -22.02 0.24 2.77
CA GLY A 147 -21.57 -0.77 3.73
C GLY A 147 -20.05 -0.88 3.90
N SER A 148 -19.25 -0.09 3.17
CA SER A 148 -17.79 -0.05 3.39
C SER A 148 -17.48 0.36 4.83
N PHE A 149 -16.56 -0.36 5.46
CA PHE A 149 -16.12 -0.08 6.83
C PHE A 149 -14.62 -0.28 6.98
N PHE A 150 -14.08 0.33 8.01
CA PHE A 150 -12.70 0.11 8.47
C PHE A 150 -12.72 -0.60 9.81
N ALA A 151 -12.02 -1.71 9.91
CA ALA A 151 -11.76 -2.41 11.16
C ALA A 151 -10.27 -2.36 11.47
N LEU A 152 -9.92 -1.84 12.63
CA LEU A 152 -8.55 -1.76 13.13
C LEU A 152 -8.48 -2.59 14.40
N ASP A 153 -7.64 -3.61 14.39
CA ASP A 153 -7.43 -4.50 15.52
C ASP A 153 -5.97 -4.38 15.98
N ASP A 154 -5.80 -3.83 17.18
CA ASP A 154 -4.52 -3.65 17.88
C ASP A 154 -3.35 -3.05 17.05
N MET A 155 -3.63 -2.50 15.87
CA MET A 155 -2.64 -2.01 14.91
C MET A 155 -1.78 -0.86 15.47
N LEU A 156 -2.25 -0.17 16.50
CA LEU A 156 -1.63 1.05 17.01
C LEU A 156 -0.76 0.83 18.25
N ILE A 157 -0.67 -0.40 18.75
CA ILE A 157 0.04 -0.70 20.00
C ILE A 157 1.54 -0.49 19.90
N SER A 158 2.12 -0.86 18.75
CA SER A 158 3.55 -0.71 18.48
C SER A 158 4.01 0.74 18.22
N LEU A 159 3.06 1.68 18.12
CA LEU A 159 3.37 3.07 17.84
C LEU A 159 3.77 3.82 19.13
N ASP A 160 4.73 4.73 19.00
CA ASP A 160 4.97 5.73 20.03
C ASP A 160 3.75 6.67 20.19
N MET A 161 3.70 7.39 21.33
CA MET A 161 2.56 8.22 21.68
C MET A 161 2.29 9.32 20.65
N SER A 162 3.33 9.91 20.06
CA SER A 162 3.18 10.98 19.05
C SER A 162 2.49 10.46 17.81
N ASN A 163 2.97 9.34 17.26
CA ASN A 163 2.37 8.71 16.09
C ASN A 163 0.96 8.19 16.37
N ARG A 164 0.69 7.64 17.58
CA ARG A 164 -0.67 7.25 18.00
C ARG A 164 -1.65 8.42 17.91
N MET A 165 -1.27 9.59 18.41
CA MET A 165 -2.15 10.77 18.37
C MET A 165 -2.40 11.27 16.96
N LYS A 166 -1.40 11.22 16.07
CA LYS A 166 -1.56 11.56 14.65
C LYS A 166 -2.51 10.58 13.96
N VAL A 167 -2.37 9.28 14.22
CA VAL A 167 -3.28 8.26 13.66
C VAL A 167 -4.70 8.45 14.16
N ILE A 168 -4.91 8.65 15.46
CA ILE A 168 -6.24 8.93 16.02
C ILE A 168 -6.86 10.15 15.32
N LYS A 169 -6.08 11.22 15.18
CA LYS A 169 -6.55 12.41 14.47
C LYS A 169 -6.97 12.09 13.03
N TYR A 170 -6.10 11.43 12.27
CA TYR A 170 -6.37 11.06 10.89
C TYR A 170 -7.62 10.17 10.76
N LEU A 171 -7.75 9.17 11.62
CA LEU A 171 -8.91 8.27 11.61
C LEU A 171 -10.23 9.00 11.89
N LEU A 172 -10.25 9.92 12.85
CA LEU A 172 -11.45 10.65 13.23
C LEU A 172 -11.76 11.83 12.29
N ASP A 173 -10.74 12.44 11.68
CA ASP A 173 -10.93 13.61 10.83
C ASP A 173 -11.15 13.24 9.36
N GLU A 174 -10.47 12.19 8.86
CA GLU A 174 -10.45 11.85 7.45
C GLU A 174 -11.17 10.54 7.10
N ILE A 175 -11.13 9.55 8.01
CA ILE A 175 -11.70 8.22 7.74
C ILE A 175 -13.14 8.12 8.24
N ALA A 176 -13.40 8.45 9.50
CA ALA A 176 -14.72 8.31 10.11
C ALA A 176 -15.86 9.05 9.38
N PRO A 177 -15.63 10.23 8.76
CA PRO A 177 -16.68 10.90 7.98
C PRO A 177 -17.10 10.15 6.72
N LYS A 178 -16.26 9.24 6.22
CA LYS A 178 -16.46 8.55 4.93
C LYS A 178 -16.81 7.07 5.09
N TYR A 179 -16.42 6.46 6.23
CA TYR A 179 -16.54 5.03 6.47
C TYR A 179 -17.05 4.77 7.88
N LYS A 180 -17.72 3.64 8.08
CA LYS A 180 -17.93 3.10 9.43
C LYS A 180 -16.58 2.65 9.98
N LEU A 181 -16.18 3.15 11.13
CA LEU A 181 -14.90 2.86 11.75
C LEU A 181 -15.12 2.00 13.00
N TYR A 182 -14.47 0.83 13.02
CA TYR A 182 -14.37 -0.05 14.17
C TYR A 182 -12.92 -0.08 14.64
N VAL A 183 -12.68 0.22 15.91
CA VAL A 183 -11.36 0.18 16.52
C VAL A 183 -11.42 -0.76 17.71
N PHE A 184 -10.71 -1.86 17.61
CA PHE A 184 -10.52 -2.82 18.69
C PHE A 184 -9.15 -2.62 19.30
N THR A 185 -9.07 -2.56 20.62
CA THR A 185 -7.80 -2.45 21.32
C THR A 185 -7.90 -2.93 22.76
N HIS A 186 -6.85 -3.58 23.24
CA HIS A 186 -6.68 -3.89 24.66
C HIS A 186 -5.85 -2.83 25.40
N ASP A 187 -5.30 -1.83 24.68
CA ASP A 187 -4.56 -0.70 25.29
C ASP A 187 -5.53 0.34 25.86
N ARG A 188 -5.60 0.38 27.20
CA ARG A 188 -6.47 1.32 27.93
C ARG A 188 -6.13 2.79 27.67
N LEU A 189 -4.85 3.12 27.45
CA LEU A 189 -4.42 4.49 27.16
C LEU A 189 -4.87 4.92 25.77
N LEU A 190 -4.75 4.02 24.79
CA LEU A 190 -5.23 4.25 23.44
C LEU A 190 -6.75 4.44 23.42
N PHE A 191 -7.49 3.57 24.10
CA PHE A 191 -8.95 3.70 24.27
C PHE A 191 -9.35 5.05 24.90
N ALA A 192 -8.67 5.43 25.98
CA ALA A 192 -8.92 6.72 26.65
C ALA A 192 -8.63 7.92 25.73
N SER A 193 -7.60 7.81 24.89
CA SER A 193 -7.20 8.86 23.93
C SER A 193 -8.27 9.04 22.83
N PHE A 194 -8.79 7.93 22.27
CA PHE A 194 -9.92 7.96 21.34
C PHE A 194 -11.14 8.60 21.99
N LYS A 195 -11.52 8.11 23.16
CA LYS A 195 -12.68 8.60 23.89
C LYS A 195 -12.58 10.10 24.17
N LYS A 196 -11.43 10.58 24.66
CA LYS A 196 -11.18 12.00 24.91
C LYS A 196 -11.36 12.83 23.63
N ARG A 197 -10.83 12.36 22.50
CA ARG A 197 -10.91 13.07 21.21
C ARG A 197 -12.35 13.13 20.68
N ILE A 198 -13.09 12.03 20.76
CA ILE A 198 -14.51 11.97 20.37
C ILE A 198 -15.35 12.95 21.20
N PHE A 199 -15.15 12.95 22.53
CA PHE A 199 -15.88 13.85 23.41
C PHE A 199 -15.55 15.33 23.14
N SER A 200 -14.29 15.65 22.78
CA SER A 200 -13.91 17.03 22.47
C SER A 200 -14.58 17.56 21.19
N LYS A 201 -14.94 16.67 20.26
CA LYS A 201 -15.65 17.04 19.01
C LYS A 201 -17.16 17.18 19.15
N LYS A 202 -17.73 16.93 20.33
CA LYS A 202 -19.19 16.90 20.56
C LYS A 202 -19.97 15.89 19.71
N GLU A 203 -19.29 14.88 19.18
CA GLU A 203 -19.86 13.83 18.32
C GLU A 203 -20.30 12.58 19.12
N GLN A 204 -20.63 12.75 20.40
CA GLN A 204 -20.88 11.65 21.34
C GLN A 204 -21.98 10.68 20.88
N GLY A 205 -23.00 11.18 20.19
CA GLY A 205 -24.11 10.36 19.69
C GLY A 205 -23.78 9.49 18.49
N ALA A 206 -22.64 9.74 17.81
CA ALA A 206 -22.21 8.99 16.63
C ALA A 206 -21.27 7.81 16.95
N TRP A 207 -20.85 7.67 18.24
CA TRP A 207 -19.86 6.69 18.66
C TRP A 207 -20.36 5.81 19.80
N LEU A 208 -20.18 4.50 19.65
CA LEU A 208 -20.36 3.53 20.72
C LEU A 208 -19.00 3.15 21.26
N CYS A 209 -18.73 3.50 22.52
CA CYS A 209 -17.49 3.15 23.24
C CYS A 209 -17.81 2.16 24.34
N GLY A 210 -17.28 0.94 24.28
CA GLY A 210 -17.53 -0.11 25.26
C GLY A 210 -16.30 -0.96 25.51
N GLY A 211 -16.25 -1.63 26.68
CA GLY A 211 -15.27 -2.67 27.00
C GLY A 211 -15.96 -4.02 27.02
N ILE A 212 -15.31 -5.03 26.47
CA ILE A 212 -15.66 -6.43 26.68
C ILE A 212 -14.85 -6.87 27.90
N TYR A 213 -15.55 -7.21 28.99
CA TYR A 213 -14.95 -7.70 30.23
C TYR A 213 -15.04 -9.23 30.26
#